data_10dd29ab2bcaa6d0d80303d2bc062cab
#
_entry.id   10dd29ab2bcaa6d0d80303d2bc062cab
#
_cell.length_a   1.000
_cell.length_b   1.000
_cell.length_c   1.000
_cell.angle_alpha   90.00
_cell.angle_beta   90.00
_cell.angle_gamma   90.00
#
_symmetry.space_group_name_H-M   'P 1'
#
loop_
_entity.id
_entity.type
_entity.pdbx_description
1 polymer ?
#
loop_
_entity_poly.entity_id
_entity_poly.type
_entity_poly.pdbx_seq_one_letter_code
_entity_poly.pdbx_strand_id
1 'polypeptide(L)'
;MNGYIYIITNKSFPGWVKIGVTEDIKSRLRTYQTSSPLRNYKIEYYIHHPDCYRAEKTIHEKMKPFATEIKNEWFKCDLELVKGRVEESLEPEENVLTFIKRGV
;
A
#
# COMPACT_ATOMS: atom_id res chain seq x y z
N MET A 1 0.89 -1.21 -15.96
CA MET A 1 -0.37 -1.91 -15.72
C MET A 1 -1.33 -1.04 -14.92
N ASN A 2 -2.54 -0.98 -15.38
CA ASN A 2 -3.60 -0.22 -14.70
C ASN A 2 -4.10 -1.01 -13.49
N GLY A 3 -4.14 -0.39 -12.33
CA GLY A 3 -4.58 -1.07 -11.13
C GLY A 3 -4.50 -0.16 -9.91
N TYR A 4 -4.28 -0.77 -8.74
CA TYR A 4 -4.27 -0.05 -7.47
C TYR A 4 -2.98 -0.29 -6.70
N ILE A 5 -2.50 0.77 -6.08
CA ILE A 5 -1.46 0.68 -5.07
C ILE A 5 -2.19 0.68 -3.74
N TYR A 6 -1.85 -0.23 -2.83
CA TYR A 6 -2.54 -0.31 -1.55
C TYR A 6 -1.54 -0.39 -0.39
N ILE A 7 -2.01 0.03 0.77
CA ILE A 7 -1.29 -0.10 2.03
C ILE A 7 -2.12 -1.01 2.92
N ILE A 8 -1.53 -2.10 3.40
CA ILE A 8 -2.23 -3.06 4.24
C ILE A 8 -1.46 -3.25 5.55
N THR A 9 -2.20 -3.45 6.63
CA THR A 9 -1.65 -3.68 7.96
C THR A 9 -2.28 -4.89 8.61
N ASN A 10 -1.68 -5.34 9.72
CA ASN A 10 -2.22 -6.43 10.50
C ASN A 10 -1.93 -6.17 11.98
N LYS A 11 -2.97 -6.30 12.81
CA LYS A 11 -2.86 -6.05 14.25
C LYS A 11 -1.85 -6.95 14.95
N SER A 12 -1.60 -8.13 14.40
CA SER A 12 -0.69 -9.10 15.01
C SER A 12 0.78 -8.70 14.93
N PHE A 13 1.10 -7.78 14.02
CA PHE A 13 2.46 -7.23 13.92
C PHE A 13 2.38 -5.72 13.76
N PRO A 14 2.15 -5.04 14.90
CA PRO A 14 2.01 -3.58 14.89
C PRO A 14 3.30 -2.90 14.43
N GLY A 15 3.15 -1.77 13.77
CA GLY A 15 4.29 -1.02 13.26
C GLY A 15 4.76 -1.46 11.88
N TRP A 16 4.21 -2.54 11.34
CA TRP A 16 4.55 -3.01 10.01
C TRP A 16 3.47 -2.62 9.01
N VAL A 17 3.91 -2.16 7.86
CA VAL A 17 3.03 -1.77 6.74
C VAL A 17 3.53 -2.44 5.48
N LYS A 18 2.62 -2.94 4.67
CA LYS A 18 2.96 -3.49 3.37
C LYS A 18 2.40 -2.59 2.28
N ILE A 19 3.20 -2.33 1.26
CA ILE A 19 2.80 -1.59 0.07
C ILE A 19 2.80 -2.56 -1.09
N GLY A 20 1.66 -2.72 -1.73
CA GLY A 20 1.54 -3.66 -2.84
C GLY A 20 0.66 -3.12 -3.96
N VAL A 21 0.49 -3.93 -4.99
CA VAL A 21 -0.35 -3.58 -6.14
C VAL A 21 -1.32 -4.71 -6.43
N THR A 22 -2.48 -4.35 -6.99
CA THR A 22 -3.47 -5.33 -7.40
C THR A 22 -4.43 -4.69 -8.39
N GLU A 23 -5.04 -5.50 -9.21
CA GLU A 23 -6.11 -5.03 -10.10
C GLU A 23 -7.46 -5.03 -9.38
N ASP A 24 -7.57 -5.76 -8.27
CA ASP A 24 -8.83 -5.92 -7.53
C ASP A 24 -8.57 -5.89 -6.04
N ILE A 25 -8.91 -4.78 -5.41
CA ILE A 25 -8.66 -4.55 -3.97
C ILE A 25 -9.43 -5.56 -3.11
N LYS A 26 -10.71 -5.77 -3.42
CA LYS A 26 -11.54 -6.68 -2.60
C LYS A 26 -11.04 -8.12 -2.68
N SER A 27 -10.67 -8.55 -3.87
CA SER A 27 -10.14 -9.89 -4.07
C SER A 27 -8.80 -10.06 -3.34
N ARG A 28 -7.96 -9.05 -3.39
CA ARG A 28 -6.66 -9.10 -2.72
C ARG A 28 -6.83 -9.17 -1.20
N LEU A 29 -7.71 -8.36 -0.64
CA LEU A 29 -7.98 -8.41 0.79
C LEU A 29 -8.52 -9.79 1.19
N ARG A 30 -9.44 -10.34 0.40
CA ARG A 30 -9.98 -11.67 0.67
C ARG A 30 -8.87 -12.71 0.69
N THR A 31 -7.91 -12.63 -0.22
CA THR A 31 -6.78 -13.56 -0.24
C THR A 31 -5.96 -13.47 1.04
N TYR A 32 -5.67 -12.26 1.50
CA TYR A 32 -4.96 -12.07 2.77
C TYR A 32 -5.74 -12.67 3.94
N GLN A 33 -7.05 -12.38 4.01
CA GLN A 33 -7.88 -12.84 5.12
C GLN A 33 -8.02 -14.36 5.11
N THR A 34 -8.13 -14.97 3.94
CA THR A 34 -8.27 -16.41 3.81
C THR A 34 -7.03 -17.15 4.32
N SER A 35 -5.85 -16.59 4.12
CA SER A 35 -4.60 -17.21 4.55
C SER A 35 -4.25 -16.90 6.00
N SER A 36 -5.07 -16.13 6.70
CA SER A 36 -4.85 -15.75 8.09
C SER A 36 -5.91 -16.36 8.99
N PRO A 37 -5.53 -17.08 10.06
CA PRO A 37 -6.52 -17.63 10.98
C PRO A 37 -7.32 -16.56 11.71
N LEU A 38 -6.75 -15.39 11.90
CA LEU A 38 -7.40 -14.30 12.63
C LEU A 38 -8.17 -13.34 11.73
N ARG A 39 -7.94 -13.40 10.42
CA ARG A 39 -8.61 -12.56 9.42
C ARG A 39 -8.60 -11.08 9.82
N ASN A 40 -7.45 -10.61 10.29
CA ASN A 40 -7.32 -9.27 10.87
C ASN A 40 -6.45 -8.33 10.03
N TYR A 41 -6.34 -8.60 8.74
CA TYR A 41 -5.72 -7.67 7.80
C TYR A 41 -6.67 -6.51 7.54
N LYS A 42 -6.10 -5.34 7.28
CA LYS A 42 -6.88 -4.14 6.98
C LYS A 42 -6.22 -3.36 5.86
N ILE A 43 -6.99 -3.04 4.82
CA ILE A 43 -6.53 -2.10 3.80
C ILE A 43 -6.71 -0.70 4.39
N GLU A 44 -5.58 -0.04 4.66
CA GLU A 44 -5.59 1.29 5.27
C GLU A 44 -5.78 2.40 4.25
N TYR A 45 -5.36 2.14 3.02
CA TYR A 45 -5.35 3.16 1.98
C TYR A 45 -5.19 2.48 0.63
N TYR A 46 -5.82 3.01 -0.41
CA TYR A 46 -5.53 2.56 -1.77
C TYR A 46 -5.81 3.68 -2.76
N ILE A 47 -5.11 3.61 -3.89
CA ILE A 47 -5.22 4.64 -4.92
C ILE A 47 -5.06 3.97 -6.28
N HIS A 48 -5.91 4.36 -7.23
CA HIS A 48 -5.82 3.87 -8.60
C HIS A 48 -4.66 4.55 -9.33
N HIS A 49 -3.93 3.80 -10.12
CA HIS A 49 -2.83 4.33 -10.90
C HIS A 49 -2.74 3.59 -12.24
N PRO A 50 -2.57 4.32 -13.36
CA PRO A 50 -2.50 3.68 -14.68
C PRO A 50 -1.25 2.82 -14.88
N ASP A 51 -0.21 3.03 -14.11
CA ASP A 51 1.02 2.22 -14.15
C ASP A 51 1.45 1.87 -12.73
N CYS A 52 0.64 1.05 -12.07
CA CYS A 52 0.81 0.78 -10.65
C CYS A 52 2.10 0.02 -10.32
N TYR A 53 2.59 -0.84 -11.20
CA TYR A 53 3.84 -1.56 -10.93
C TYR A 53 5.03 -0.62 -10.87
N ARG A 54 5.10 0.32 -11.81
CA ARG A 54 6.20 1.29 -11.81
C ARG A 54 6.10 2.23 -10.62
N ALA A 55 4.89 2.67 -10.30
CA ALA A 55 4.66 3.54 -9.17
C ALA A 55 5.02 2.86 -7.85
N GLU A 56 4.65 1.59 -7.70
CA GLU A 56 5.00 0.81 -6.51
C GLU A 56 6.51 0.75 -6.31
N LYS A 57 7.24 0.47 -7.40
CA LYS A 57 8.69 0.38 -7.33
C LYS A 57 9.31 1.71 -6.85
N THR A 58 8.81 2.81 -7.38
CA THR A 58 9.27 4.14 -6.98
C THR A 58 8.98 4.41 -5.51
N ILE A 59 7.78 4.05 -5.06
CA ILE A 59 7.38 4.24 -3.66
C ILE A 59 8.26 3.41 -2.74
N HIS A 60 8.51 2.14 -3.09
CA HIS A 60 9.37 1.27 -2.29
C HIS A 60 10.75 1.89 -2.12
N GLU A 61 11.33 2.43 -3.18
CA GLU A 61 12.63 3.07 -3.10
C GLU A 61 12.61 4.30 -2.19
N LYS A 62 11.56 5.08 -2.27
CA LYS A 62 11.42 6.28 -1.44
C LYS A 62 11.19 5.95 0.02
N MET A 63 10.64 4.77 0.33
CA MET A 63 10.37 4.39 1.71
C MET A 63 11.59 3.84 2.45
N LYS A 64 12.59 3.34 1.71
CA LYS A 64 13.75 2.71 2.33
C LYS A 64 14.41 3.54 3.43
N PRO A 65 14.67 4.84 3.25
CA PRO A 65 15.34 5.61 4.30
C PRO A 65 14.46 5.86 5.54
N PHE A 66 13.17 5.64 5.46
CA PHE A 66 12.26 5.93 6.57
C PHE A 66 11.87 4.70 7.38
N ALA A 67 12.15 3.51 6.88
CA ALA A 67 11.83 2.28 7.58
C ALA A 67 12.99 1.87 8.49
N THR A 68 12.65 1.45 9.71
CA THR A 68 13.67 0.93 10.63
C THR A 68 14.03 -0.51 10.28
N GLU A 69 13.15 -1.18 9.57
CA GLU A 69 13.35 -2.56 9.17
C GLU A 69 12.54 -2.82 7.90
N ILE A 70 13.06 -3.64 6.99
CA ILE A 70 12.37 -4.01 5.74
C ILE A 70 12.48 -5.51 5.56
N LYS A 71 11.34 -6.17 5.33
CA LYS A 71 11.29 -7.59 5.03
C LYS A 71 10.34 -7.80 3.86
N ASN A 72 10.90 -8.20 2.72
CA ASN A 72 10.14 -8.33 1.48
C ASN A 72 9.48 -7.00 1.13
N GLU A 73 8.17 -6.96 1.05
CA GLU A 73 7.43 -5.72 0.76
C GLU A 73 6.86 -5.07 2.02
N TRP A 74 7.26 -5.56 3.20
CA TRP A 74 6.83 -5.01 4.47
C TRP A 74 7.87 -4.04 5.03
N PHE A 75 7.40 -2.90 5.50
CA PHE A 75 8.23 -1.82 6.05
C PHE A 75 7.83 -1.56 7.49
N LYS A 76 8.79 -1.52 8.38
CA LYS A 76 8.52 -1.14 9.76
C LYS A 76 8.67 0.37 9.87
N CYS A 77 7.55 1.07 9.88
CA CYS A 77 7.51 2.53 9.91
C CYS A 77 6.09 3.02 10.23
N ASP A 78 5.97 4.33 10.45
CA ASP A 78 4.69 4.96 10.79
C ASP A 78 3.73 4.94 9.61
N LEU A 79 2.49 4.52 9.86
CA LEU A 79 1.46 4.43 8.84
C LEU A 79 1.16 5.78 8.19
N GLU A 80 1.04 6.83 8.99
CA GLU A 80 0.71 8.16 8.45
C GLU A 80 1.83 8.69 7.57
N LEU A 81 3.07 8.38 7.91
CA LEU A 81 4.21 8.74 7.09
C LEU A 81 4.12 8.02 5.73
N VAL A 82 3.80 6.73 5.75
CA VAL A 82 3.66 5.94 4.51
C VAL A 82 2.58 6.54 3.63
N LYS A 83 1.42 6.84 4.20
CA LYS A 83 0.32 7.45 3.45
C LYS A 83 0.74 8.73 2.77
N GLY A 84 1.44 9.59 3.50
CA GLY A 84 1.93 10.86 2.96
C GLY A 84 2.93 10.66 1.84
N ARG A 85 3.83 9.71 1.98
CA ARG A 85 4.83 9.43 0.95
C ARG A 85 4.20 8.85 -0.32
N VAL A 86 3.20 8.01 -0.17
CA VAL A 86 2.47 7.48 -1.33
C VAL A 86 1.80 8.64 -2.08
N GLU A 87 1.13 9.52 -1.37
CA GLU A 87 0.47 10.65 -1.99
C GLU A 87 1.47 11.58 -2.69
N GLU A 88 2.61 11.86 -2.05
CA GLU A 88 3.64 12.71 -2.63
C GLU A 88 4.31 12.10 -3.85
N SER A 89 4.33 10.77 -3.93
CA SER A 89 4.99 10.07 -5.03
C SER A 89 4.18 10.14 -6.32
N LEU A 90 2.92 10.56 -6.24
CA LEU A 90 2.05 10.69 -7.39
C LEU A 90 2.10 12.14 -7.85
N GLU A 91 2.51 12.34 -9.09
CA GLU A 91 2.63 13.68 -9.64
C GLU A 91 1.26 14.30 -9.92
N PRO A 92 1.16 15.63 -9.88
CA PRO A 92 -0.11 16.31 -10.13
C PRO A 92 -0.80 15.90 -11.42
N GLU A 93 -0.05 15.67 -12.48
CA GLU A 93 -0.64 15.27 -13.76
C GLU A 93 -1.27 13.88 -13.69
N GLU A 94 -0.85 13.07 -12.75
CA GLU A 94 -1.45 11.74 -12.54
C GLU A 94 -2.70 11.83 -11.69
N ASN A 95 -2.79 12.83 -10.85
CA ASN A 95 -3.91 12.99 -9.91
C ASN A 95 -5.23 13.23 -10.61
N VAL A 96 -5.21 13.80 -11.81
CA VAL A 96 -6.44 14.07 -12.55
C VAL A 96 -7.17 12.80 -12.92
N LEU A 97 -6.48 11.67 -12.93
CA LEU A 97 -7.05 10.38 -13.31
C LEU A 97 -7.16 9.43 -12.14
N THR A 98 -6.93 9.92 -10.94
CA THR A 98 -6.77 9.04 -9.79
C THR A 98 -7.80 9.33 -8.71
N PHE A 99 -8.38 8.24 -8.16
CA PHE A 99 -9.26 8.32 -6.99
C PHE A 99 -8.50 7.86 -5.77
N ILE A 100 -8.59 8.63 -4.71
CA ILE A 100 -7.99 8.28 -3.43
C ILE A 100 -9.08 7.77 -2.51
N LYS A 101 -8.91 6.55 -1.98
CA LYS A 101 -9.83 5.94 -1.04
C LYS A 101 -9.08 5.59 0.24
N ARG A 102 -9.74 5.76 1.38
CA ARG A 102 -9.15 5.47 2.67
C ARG A 102 -9.89 4.31 3.33
N GLY A 103 -9.20 3.18 3.43
CA GLY A 103 -9.73 1.96 3.99
C GLY A 103 -10.65 1.21 3.04
N VAL A 104 -11.01 0.02 3.40
CA VAL A 104 -11.94 -0.84 2.66
C VAL A 104 -12.77 -1.64 3.64
#